data_9ad95c56c982923dedc6c33ebb07610c
#
_entry.id   9ad95c56c982923dedc6c33ebb07610c
#
_cell.length_a   1.000
_cell.length_b   1.000
_cell.length_c   1.000
_cell.angle_alpha   90.00
_cell.angle_beta   90.00
_cell.angle_gamma   90.00
#
_symmetry.space_group_name_H-M   'P 1'
#
loop_
_entity.id
_entity.type
_entity.pdbx_description
1 polymer ?
#
loop_
_entity_poly.entity_id
_entity_poly.type
_entity_poly.pdbx_seq_one_letter_code
_entity_poly.pdbx_strand_id
1 'polypeptide(L)'
;GSLNELAEILVQKIEDSGLKFDMIFGPAYKGIFLGSILATKMSKEMNVPVCFNRKEVKDHGEGGSLIGAMPKGKVLIVDDVISSGLAIRESLEFLKPFDVELAGALVTLDRQEIGQNSDLSASAELQKDGLNIFSVISLDDLLEANELIDSSSMAAIREYRSKYQGKNV
;
A
#
# COMPACT_ATOMS: atom_id res chain seq x y z
N GLY A 1 6.50 -9.95 -18.82
CA GLY A 1 6.37 -8.48 -19.03
C GLY A 1 6.29 -7.75 -17.71
N SER A 2 6.27 -6.42 -17.75
CA SER A 2 6.40 -5.53 -16.58
C SER A 2 5.44 -5.82 -15.41
N LEU A 3 4.21 -6.25 -15.67
CA LEU A 3 3.27 -6.63 -14.60
C LEU A 3 3.69 -7.89 -13.84
N ASN A 4 4.24 -8.87 -14.55
CA ASN A 4 4.75 -10.08 -13.90
C ASN A 4 5.99 -9.75 -13.05
N GLU A 5 6.88 -8.92 -13.56
CA GLU A 5 8.07 -8.44 -12.82
C GLU A 5 7.67 -7.65 -11.57
N LEU A 6 6.67 -6.76 -11.68
CA LEU A 6 6.15 -6.06 -10.53
C LEU A 6 5.56 -7.02 -9.47
N ALA A 7 4.78 -8.01 -9.91
CA ALA A 7 4.24 -9.02 -9.01
C ALA A 7 5.35 -9.84 -8.31
N GLU A 8 6.43 -10.18 -9.01
CA GLU A 8 7.61 -10.85 -8.45
C GLU A 8 8.29 -9.99 -7.38
N ILE A 9 8.46 -8.70 -7.64
CA ILE A 9 9.05 -7.76 -6.68
C ILE A 9 8.18 -7.63 -5.42
N LEU A 10 6.86 -7.57 -5.58
CA LEU A 10 5.94 -7.51 -4.44
C LEU A 10 6.00 -8.79 -3.60
N VAL A 11 6.04 -9.97 -4.22
CA VAL A 11 6.21 -11.27 -3.53
C VAL A 11 7.54 -11.28 -2.78
N GLN A 12 8.63 -10.92 -3.44
CA GLN A 12 9.96 -10.87 -2.83
C GLN A 12 9.98 -9.95 -1.60
N LYS A 13 9.34 -8.79 -1.69
CA LYS A 13 9.25 -7.85 -0.55
C LYS A 13 8.51 -8.46 0.65
N ILE A 14 7.45 -9.23 0.40
CA ILE A 14 6.73 -9.97 1.45
C ILE A 14 7.63 -11.02 2.08
N GLU A 15 8.32 -11.82 1.27
CA GLU A 15 9.23 -12.88 1.74
C GLU A 15 10.35 -12.30 2.59
N ASP A 16 11.03 -11.25 2.12
CA ASP A 16 12.12 -10.57 2.82
C ASP A 16 11.68 -9.97 4.16
N SER A 17 10.44 -9.48 4.23
CA SER A 17 9.88 -8.93 5.47
C SER A 17 9.45 -9.99 6.49
N GLY A 18 9.33 -11.25 6.09
CA GLY A 18 8.77 -12.32 6.90
C GLY A 18 7.30 -12.14 7.27
N LEU A 19 6.60 -11.23 6.58
CA LEU A 19 5.21 -10.86 6.85
C LEU A 19 4.27 -12.06 6.68
N LYS A 20 3.40 -12.27 7.65
CA LYS A 20 2.35 -13.30 7.62
C LYS A 20 0.98 -12.65 7.58
N PHE A 21 0.16 -13.08 6.64
CA PHE A 21 -1.21 -12.61 6.46
C PHE A 21 -2.09 -13.72 5.88
N ASP A 22 -3.39 -13.57 6.02
CA ASP A 22 -4.39 -14.55 5.59
C ASP A 22 -5.12 -14.09 4.33
N MET A 23 -5.20 -12.77 4.08
CA MET A 23 -5.88 -12.20 2.92
C MET A 23 -5.36 -10.82 2.55
N ILE A 24 -5.71 -10.37 1.37
CA ILE A 24 -5.36 -9.05 0.83
C ILE A 24 -6.59 -8.17 0.75
N PHE A 25 -6.44 -6.91 1.20
CA PHE A 25 -7.36 -5.82 0.92
C PHE A 25 -6.71 -4.82 -0.03
N GLY A 26 -7.32 -4.62 -1.19
CA GLY A 26 -6.85 -3.64 -2.19
C GLY A 26 -7.80 -2.43 -2.25
N PRO A 27 -7.47 -1.26 -1.67
CA PRO A 27 -8.35 -0.10 -1.75
C PRO A 27 -8.55 0.38 -3.19
N ALA A 28 -9.78 0.79 -3.51
CA ALA A 28 -10.10 1.30 -4.84
C ALA A 28 -9.34 2.60 -5.13
N TYR A 29 -8.70 2.73 -6.30
CA TYR A 29 -8.82 1.81 -7.43
C TYR A 29 -7.54 1.00 -7.70
N LYS A 30 -6.34 1.55 -7.48
CA LYS A 30 -5.07 0.92 -7.86
C LYS A 30 -4.70 -0.26 -6.97
N GLY A 31 -5.10 -0.21 -5.70
CA GLY A 31 -4.95 -1.33 -4.78
C GLY A 31 -5.70 -2.59 -5.23
N ILE A 32 -6.86 -2.44 -5.90
CA ILE A 32 -7.60 -3.58 -6.49
C ILE A 32 -6.70 -4.33 -7.46
N PHE A 33 -6.08 -3.60 -8.37
CA PHE A 33 -5.23 -4.16 -9.40
C PHE A 33 -3.99 -4.83 -8.78
N LEU A 34 -3.27 -4.12 -7.92
CA LEU A 34 -2.05 -4.62 -7.29
C LEU A 34 -2.32 -5.82 -6.39
N GLY A 35 -3.37 -5.77 -5.57
CA GLY A 35 -3.77 -6.89 -4.73
C GLY A 35 -4.15 -8.12 -5.54
N SER A 36 -4.81 -7.94 -6.68
CA SER A 36 -5.20 -9.05 -7.57
C SER A 36 -4.01 -9.70 -8.25
N ILE A 37 -3.06 -8.92 -8.79
CA ILE A 37 -1.86 -9.51 -9.41
C ILE A 37 -0.97 -10.20 -8.39
N LEU A 38 -0.84 -9.64 -7.19
CA LEU A 38 -0.09 -10.25 -6.09
C LEU A 38 -0.71 -11.59 -5.67
N ALA A 39 -2.01 -11.64 -5.41
CA ALA A 39 -2.71 -12.86 -5.05
C ALA A 39 -2.59 -13.92 -6.16
N THR A 40 -2.70 -13.51 -7.43
CA THR A 40 -2.53 -14.40 -8.58
C THR A 40 -1.11 -14.98 -8.63
N LYS A 41 -0.10 -14.16 -8.38
CA LYS A 41 1.30 -14.61 -8.38
C LYS A 41 1.57 -15.60 -7.25
N MET A 42 1.01 -15.35 -6.07
CA MET A 42 1.13 -16.22 -4.90
C MET A 42 0.30 -17.51 -5.01
N SER A 43 -0.67 -17.60 -5.91
CA SER A 43 -1.64 -18.70 -6.00
C SER A 43 -1.04 -20.08 -6.21
N LYS A 44 0.21 -20.18 -6.65
CA LYS A 44 0.94 -21.44 -6.79
C LYS A 44 1.34 -22.04 -5.44
N GLU A 45 1.55 -21.20 -4.43
CA GLU A 45 2.06 -21.59 -3.11
C GLU A 45 0.97 -21.51 -2.04
N MET A 46 0.12 -20.48 -2.12
CA MET A 46 -1.00 -20.29 -1.21
C MET A 46 -2.19 -19.61 -1.90
N ASN A 47 -3.39 -20.05 -1.57
CA ASN A 47 -4.61 -19.41 -2.07
C ASN A 47 -4.96 -18.23 -1.15
N VAL A 48 -4.61 -17.03 -1.59
CA VAL A 48 -4.85 -15.79 -0.83
C VAL A 48 -6.18 -15.17 -1.26
N PRO A 49 -7.18 -15.12 -0.39
CA PRO A 49 -8.42 -14.38 -0.65
C PRO A 49 -8.15 -12.88 -0.83
N VAL A 50 -8.92 -12.25 -1.72
CA VAL A 50 -8.83 -10.81 -1.99
C VAL A 50 -10.18 -10.15 -1.77
N CYS A 51 -10.16 -8.98 -1.18
CA CYS A 51 -11.31 -8.09 -1.14
C CYS A 51 -10.90 -6.63 -1.41
N PHE A 52 -11.87 -5.81 -1.74
CA PHE A 52 -11.70 -4.40 -1.99
C PHE A 52 -13.00 -3.61 -1.74
N ASN A 53 -12.87 -2.31 -1.55
CA ASN A 53 -14.00 -1.43 -1.37
C ASN A 53 -14.46 -0.84 -2.71
N ARG A 54 -15.72 -0.41 -2.75
CA ARG A 54 -16.23 0.52 -3.77
C ARG A 54 -16.12 1.95 -3.24
N LYS A 55 -15.77 2.90 -4.09
CA LYS A 55 -15.83 4.33 -3.76
C LYS A 55 -17.27 4.85 -3.79
N GLU A 56 -18.13 4.24 -4.60
CA GLU A 56 -19.53 4.63 -4.74
C GLU A 56 -20.45 3.57 -4.13
N VAL A 57 -21.29 4.00 -3.20
CA VAL A 57 -22.33 3.14 -2.64
C VAL A 57 -23.45 2.99 -3.70
N LYS A 58 -23.77 1.76 -4.11
CA LYS A 58 -24.93 1.52 -4.97
C LYS A 58 -26.21 1.51 -4.12
N ASP A 59 -27.18 2.32 -4.51
CA ASP A 59 -28.51 2.37 -3.89
C ASP A 59 -29.41 1.16 -4.23
N HIS A 60 -28.97 0.31 -5.16
CA HIS A 60 -29.76 -0.83 -5.67
C HIS A 60 -28.93 -2.10 -5.81
N GLY A 61 -29.50 -3.23 -5.39
CA GLY A 61 -28.93 -4.58 -5.48
C GLY A 61 -28.43 -5.09 -4.12
N GLU A 62 -27.53 -6.06 -4.13
CA GLU A 62 -26.83 -6.51 -2.90
C GLU A 62 -26.00 -5.35 -2.37
N GLY A 63 -26.62 -4.56 -1.49
CA GLY A 63 -26.04 -3.33 -0.94
C GLY A 63 -24.80 -3.64 -0.10
N GLY A 64 -23.67 -3.11 -0.54
CA GLY A 64 -22.42 -3.21 0.22
C GLY A 64 -21.29 -2.47 -0.50
N SER A 65 -20.44 -1.89 0.30
CA SER A 65 -19.21 -1.26 -0.17
C SER A 65 -18.06 -2.26 -0.34
N LEU A 66 -18.24 -3.53 0.08
CA LEU A 66 -17.26 -4.62 -0.02
C LEU A 66 -17.49 -5.46 -1.28
N ILE A 67 -16.42 -5.82 -1.96
CA ILE A 67 -16.38 -6.78 -3.07
C ILE A 67 -15.30 -7.81 -2.81
N GLY A 68 -15.58 -9.08 -3.15
CA GLY A 68 -14.63 -10.19 -2.97
C GLY A 68 -14.88 -10.98 -1.69
N ALA A 69 -13.83 -11.50 -1.09
CA ALA A 69 -13.94 -12.33 0.12
C ALA A 69 -14.31 -11.48 1.34
N MET A 70 -15.08 -12.07 2.27
CA MET A 70 -15.35 -11.42 3.56
C MET A 70 -14.06 -11.25 4.34
N PRO A 71 -13.74 -10.04 4.85
CA PRO A 71 -12.54 -9.82 5.64
C PRO A 71 -12.51 -10.69 6.90
N LYS A 72 -11.40 -11.40 7.09
CA LYS A 72 -11.16 -12.24 8.27
C LYS A 72 -9.66 -12.50 8.48
N GLY A 73 -9.28 -12.79 9.72
CA GLY A 73 -7.89 -13.09 10.08
C GLY A 73 -6.97 -11.89 9.92
N LYS A 74 -5.74 -12.12 9.48
CA LYS A 74 -4.73 -11.09 9.26
C LYS A 74 -4.82 -10.52 7.85
N VAL A 75 -5.13 -9.23 7.75
CA VAL A 75 -5.33 -8.53 6.47
C VAL A 75 -4.10 -7.72 6.11
N LEU A 76 -3.56 -7.94 4.92
CA LEU A 76 -2.55 -7.09 4.28
C LEU A 76 -3.24 -6.07 3.37
N ILE A 77 -3.04 -4.79 3.64
CA ILE A 77 -3.45 -3.72 2.71
C ILE A 77 -2.40 -3.62 1.60
N VAL A 78 -2.84 -3.57 0.34
CA VAL A 78 -1.93 -3.42 -0.81
C VAL A 78 -2.38 -2.25 -1.67
N ASP A 79 -1.51 -1.24 -1.83
CA ASP A 79 -1.78 -0.06 -2.66
C ASP A 79 -0.54 0.34 -3.48
N ASP A 80 -0.69 1.30 -4.40
CA ASP A 80 0.43 1.74 -5.25
C ASP A 80 1.38 2.68 -4.51
N VAL A 81 0.88 3.73 -3.90
CA VAL A 81 1.68 4.81 -3.32
C VAL A 81 1.14 5.23 -1.96
N ILE A 82 2.04 5.43 -1.01
CA ILE A 82 1.71 6.20 0.18
C ILE A 82 2.23 7.64 0.00
N SER A 83 1.30 8.60 0.06
CA SER A 83 1.57 10.04 0.09
C SER A 83 1.32 10.59 1.49
N SER A 84 0.22 11.27 1.73
CA SER A 84 -0.19 11.75 3.06
C SER A 84 -0.75 10.67 3.99
N GLY A 85 -0.85 9.42 3.53
CA GLY A 85 -1.40 8.30 4.29
C GLY A 85 -2.93 8.22 4.35
N LEU A 86 -3.65 9.13 3.68
CA LEU A 86 -5.10 9.17 3.74
C LEU A 86 -5.76 7.86 3.26
N ALA A 87 -5.34 7.31 2.12
CA ALA A 87 -5.91 6.08 1.56
C ALA A 87 -5.75 4.88 2.51
N ILE A 88 -4.60 4.80 3.18
CA ILE A 88 -4.37 3.76 4.21
C ILE A 88 -5.31 3.97 5.40
N ARG A 89 -5.44 5.20 5.92
CA ARG A 89 -6.34 5.51 7.03
C ARG A 89 -7.81 5.23 6.68
N GLU A 90 -8.24 5.57 5.47
CA GLU A 90 -9.59 5.21 4.97
C GLU A 90 -9.77 3.69 4.91
N SER A 91 -8.73 2.94 4.53
CA SER A 91 -8.75 1.48 4.52
C SER A 91 -8.88 0.89 5.93
N LEU A 92 -8.20 1.48 6.92
CA LEU A 92 -8.32 1.09 8.33
C LEU A 92 -9.75 1.30 8.84
N GLU A 93 -10.35 2.46 8.56
CA GLU A 93 -11.74 2.75 8.95
C GLU A 93 -12.73 1.83 8.23
N PHE A 94 -12.48 1.51 6.95
CA PHE A 94 -13.31 0.57 6.19
C PHE A 94 -13.27 -0.86 6.78
N LEU A 95 -12.10 -1.30 7.23
CA LEU A 95 -11.91 -2.64 7.80
C LEU A 95 -12.35 -2.76 9.27
N LYS A 96 -12.47 -1.65 9.97
CA LYS A 96 -12.81 -1.60 11.41
C LYS A 96 -14.10 -2.33 11.83
N PRO A 97 -15.20 -2.37 11.02
CA PRO A 97 -16.39 -3.15 11.37
C PRO A 97 -16.21 -4.66 11.29
N PHE A 98 -15.12 -5.14 10.66
CA PHE A 98 -14.82 -6.56 10.54
C PHE A 98 -13.87 -6.98 11.67
N ASP A 99 -14.03 -8.20 12.14
CA ASP A 99 -13.14 -8.77 13.17
C ASP A 99 -11.83 -9.26 12.53
N VAL A 100 -10.93 -8.31 12.25
CA VAL A 100 -9.66 -8.56 11.56
C VAL A 100 -8.47 -8.00 12.34
N GLU A 101 -7.33 -8.63 12.21
CA GLU A 101 -6.02 -8.13 12.59
C GLU A 101 -5.34 -7.53 11.35
N LEU A 102 -4.65 -6.40 11.51
CA LEU A 102 -3.91 -5.80 10.40
C LEU A 102 -2.47 -6.33 10.39
N ALA A 103 -2.10 -7.00 9.31
CA ALA A 103 -0.74 -7.48 9.10
C ALA A 103 0.22 -6.33 8.76
N GLY A 104 -0.29 -5.32 8.05
CA GLY A 104 0.45 -4.15 7.61
C GLY A 104 -0.09 -3.60 6.31
N ALA A 105 0.64 -2.66 5.70
CA ALA A 105 0.37 -2.17 4.36
C ALA A 105 1.62 -2.31 3.48
N LEU A 106 1.44 -2.86 2.27
CA LEU A 106 2.47 -2.98 1.24
C LEU A 106 2.16 -1.99 0.12
N VAL A 107 3.11 -1.12 -0.18
CA VAL A 107 3.01 -0.14 -1.27
C VAL A 107 4.20 -0.25 -2.22
N THR A 108 4.03 0.18 -3.47
CA THR A 108 5.15 0.20 -4.40
C THR A 108 6.09 1.36 -4.13
N LEU A 109 5.56 2.54 -3.77
CA LEU A 109 6.35 3.75 -3.51
C LEU A 109 5.91 4.42 -2.22
N ASP A 110 6.85 4.65 -1.31
CA ASP A 110 6.70 5.60 -0.22
C ASP A 110 7.25 6.97 -0.65
N ARG A 111 6.36 7.95 -0.80
CA ARG A 111 6.73 9.32 -1.18
C ARG A 111 7.30 10.12 -0.01
N GLN A 112 7.28 9.56 1.19
CA GLN A 112 7.79 10.16 2.42
C GLN A 112 7.24 11.58 2.68
N GLU A 113 6.01 11.82 2.23
CA GLU A 113 5.31 13.08 2.49
C GLU A 113 4.92 13.19 3.95
N ILE A 114 4.77 14.43 4.42
CA ILE A 114 4.26 14.73 5.76
C ILE A 114 2.88 14.07 5.97
N GLY A 115 2.70 13.47 7.13
CA GLY A 115 1.46 12.80 7.53
C GLY A 115 0.32 13.77 7.86
N GLN A 116 -0.75 13.24 8.44
CA GLN A 116 -1.98 14.00 8.71
C GLN A 116 -1.96 14.69 10.08
N ASN A 117 -1.27 14.13 11.07
CA ASN A 117 -1.42 14.51 12.48
C ASN A 117 -0.12 14.96 13.15
N SER A 118 1.00 14.91 12.42
CA SER A 118 2.33 15.27 12.93
C SER A 118 3.23 15.80 11.83
N ASP A 119 4.47 16.12 12.16
CA ASP A 119 5.51 16.49 11.19
C ASP A 119 6.32 15.28 10.67
N LEU A 120 5.91 14.07 11.07
CA LEU A 120 6.48 12.83 10.57
C LEU A 120 6.03 12.55 9.12
N SER A 121 6.80 11.71 8.41
CA SER A 121 6.28 11.14 7.16
C SER A 121 5.05 10.28 7.45
N ALA A 122 4.17 10.14 6.45
CA ALA A 122 2.93 9.38 6.61
C ALA A 122 3.21 7.92 7.02
N SER A 123 4.24 7.30 6.44
CA SER A 123 4.66 5.94 6.81
C SER A 123 5.17 5.88 8.26
N ALA A 124 6.01 6.83 8.69
CA ALA A 124 6.50 6.89 10.05
C ALA A 124 5.37 7.17 11.07
N GLU A 125 4.42 8.02 10.71
CA GLU A 125 3.24 8.30 11.55
C GLU A 125 2.37 7.05 11.72
N LEU A 126 2.08 6.33 10.64
CA LEU A 126 1.30 5.09 10.68
C LEU A 126 2.04 3.97 11.44
N GLN A 127 3.36 3.88 11.31
CA GLN A 127 4.17 2.93 12.08
C GLN A 127 4.14 3.24 13.58
N LYS A 128 4.19 4.50 13.95
CA LYS A 128 4.03 4.94 15.35
C LYS A 128 2.64 4.59 15.89
N ASP A 129 1.62 4.63 15.04
CA ASP A 129 0.25 4.21 15.37
C ASP A 129 0.08 2.66 15.38
N GLY A 130 1.16 1.90 15.14
CA GLY A 130 1.20 0.44 15.22
C GLY A 130 0.95 -0.30 13.91
N LEU A 131 0.85 0.38 12.76
CA LEU A 131 0.70 -0.27 11.46
C LEU A 131 2.05 -0.37 10.75
N ASN A 132 2.53 -1.59 10.49
CA ASN A 132 3.74 -1.79 9.69
C ASN A 132 3.52 -1.36 8.23
N ILE A 133 4.41 -0.51 7.72
CA ILE A 133 4.42 -0.07 6.32
C ILE A 133 5.63 -0.69 5.63
N PHE A 134 5.38 -1.37 4.52
CA PHE A 134 6.39 -1.96 3.65
C PHE A 134 6.31 -1.28 2.29
N SER A 135 7.38 -0.66 1.85
CA SER A 135 7.48 -0.08 0.50
C SER A 135 8.51 -0.84 -0.33
N VAL A 136 8.24 -0.99 -1.62
CA VAL A 136 9.23 -1.54 -2.56
C VAL A 136 10.40 -0.57 -2.67
N ILE A 137 10.08 0.70 -2.93
CA ILE A 137 11.03 1.82 -2.97
C ILE A 137 10.47 3.02 -2.21
N SER A 138 11.37 3.90 -1.79
CA SER A 138 11.05 5.20 -1.21
C SER A 138 11.48 6.35 -2.11
N LEU A 139 11.09 7.56 -1.77
CA LEU A 139 11.59 8.77 -2.45
C LEU A 139 13.10 8.93 -2.26
N ASP A 140 13.64 8.51 -1.10
CA ASP A 140 15.08 8.51 -0.85
C ASP A 140 15.81 7.57 -1.80
N ASP A 141 15.29 6.35 -2.03
CA ASP A 141 15.89 5.41 -2.98
C ASP A 141 15.93 5.98 -4.40
N LEU A 142 14.87 6.72 -4.82
CA LEU A 142 14.85 7.41 -6.12
C LEU A 142 15.92 8.51 -6.19
N LEU A 143 16.18 9.23 -5.11
CA LEU A 143 17.19 10.27 -5.07
C LEU A 143 18.61 9.69 -5.07
N GLU A 144 18.81 8.50 -4.52
CA GLU A 144 20.07 7.77 -4.57
C GLU A 144 20.35 7.16 -5.94
N ALA A 145 19.29 6.76 -6.67
CA ALA A 145 19.37 6.19 -8.02
C ALA A 145 19.63 7.25 -9.13
N ASN A 146 20.44 8.27 -8.84
CA ASN A 146 20.66 9.44 -9.69
C ASN A 146 21.23 9.12 -11.08
N GLU A 147 21.93 7.99 -11.23
CA GLU A 147 22.49 7.54 -12.52
C GLU A 147 21.42 6.96 -13.46
N LEU A 148 20.26 6.57 -12.92
CA LEU A 148 19.16 5.98 -13.67
C LEU A 148 18.09 7.01 -14.07
N ILE A 149 18.18 8.22 -13.54
CA ILE A 149 17.15 9.27 -13.71
C ILE A 149 17.79 10.48 -14.40
N ASP A 150 17.15 10.99 -15.43
CA ASP A 150 17.64 12.18 -16.11
C ASP A 150 17.67 13.43 -15.20
N SER A 151 18.55 14.38 -15.53
CA SER A 151 18.80 15.55 -14.67
C SER A 151 17.56 16.41 -14.42
N SER A 152 16.65 16.51 -15.39
CA SER A 152 15.43 17.33 -15.26
C SER A 152 14.43 16.68 -14.33
N SER A 153 14.22 15.36 -14.45
CA SER A 153 13.40 14.56 -13.54
C SER A 153 13.98 14.56 -12.13
N MET A 154 15.30 14.42 -12.00
CA MET A 154 15.97 14.49 -10.68
C MET A 154 15.78 15.86 -10.01
N ALA A 155 15.87 16.96 -10.76
CA ALA A 155 15.62 18.29 -10.22
C ALA A 155 14.17 18.43 -9.72
N ALA A 156 13.20 17.92 -10.47
CA ALA A 156 11.79 17.93 -10.07
C ALA A 156 11.53 17.08 -8.79
N ILE A 157 12.18 15.91 -8.66
CA ILE A 157 12.07 15.06 -7.47
C ILE A 157 12.65 15.79 -6.24
N ARG A 158 13.79 16.46 -6.38
CA ARG A 158 14.41 17.24 -5.28
C ARG A 158 13.54 18.42 -4.84
N GLU A 159 12.95 19.15 -5.81
CA GLU A 159 12.02 20.24 -5.53
C GLU A 159 10.78 19.70 -4.79
N TYR A 160 10.20 18.61 -5.29
CA TYR A 160 9.08 17.93 -4.65
C TYR A 160 9.39 17.55 -3.20
N ARG A 161 10.53 16.90 -2.97
CA ARG A 161 10.99 16.54 -1.63
C ARG A 161 11.07 17.75 -0.70
N SER A 162 11.72 18.83 -1.14
CA SER A 162 11.89 20.03 -0.32
C SER A 162 10.57 20.64 0.13
N LYS A 163 9.49 20.42 -0.65
CA LYS A 163 8.16 21.00 -0.42
C LYS A 163 7.26 20.13 0.47
N TYR A 164 7.38 18.82 0.39
CA TYR A 164 6.40 17.90 0.98
C TYR A 164 6.97 16.92 2.00
N GLN A 165 8.27 16.88 2.19
CA GLN A 165 8.92 15.88 3.05
C GLN A 165 8.45 15.95 4.51
N GLY A 166 8.02 14.80 5.05
CA GLY A 166 7.88 14.55 6.48
C GLY A 166 9.19 14.08 7.09
N LYS A 167 9.30 14.12 8.43
CA LYS A 167 10.42 13.56 9.16
C LYS A 167 10.30 12.04 9.22
N ASN A 168 11.36 11.32 8.96
CA ASN A 168 11.46 9.88 9.25
C ASN A 168 11.90 9.70 10.71
N VAL A 169 11.49 8.58 11.34
CA VAL A 169 11.90 8.22 12.71
C VAL A 169 13.24 7.53 12.70
#